data_a8bc98c5484dab80282173620fb04c9c
#
_entry.id   a8bc98c5484dab80282173620fb04c9c
#
_cell.length_a   1.000
_cell.length_b   1.000
_cell.length_c   1.000
_cell.angle_alpha   90.00
_cell.angle_beta   90.00
_cell.angle_gamma   90.00
#
_symmetry.space_group_name_H-M   'P 1'
#
loop_
_entity.id
_entity.type
_entity.pdbx_description
1 polymer ?
#
loop_
_entity_poly.entity_id
_entity_poly.type
_entity_poly.pdbx_seq_one_letter_code
_entity_poly.pdbx_strand_id
1 'polypeptide(L)'
;MSTLEVTATGAAADAVTTHVPTLVQDRVASRIFAKDHTLWGPAAEDESAKRLNWTGLPRTSRHLIGEVAALREELSQAGYDRVVLCGMGGSSLAPEVICATAGVPIDVLDSSDPDVVRAALTDLDRTVVVVSSKSGSTVETDSQRRAFEQAFRDAGLDPTARMVIVTDPGSPLDNDARAAGFRVVNADPQVGGRYSALTAFGLVPSALAGADVETLLDDAEAVSDLLAADDDANPALRLAAAMAGTQPLRDKLVLVDDGTENVGFGAWAEQLIAESTGKDGTGILPVVAIGAAPASLYDDGTVVRLVATDSESDSDGEQDTSDAGGSASSAASLVTVAGPLGAQIMLWETATAVAGRLLGISPFDQPDVESAKAAARELLDAGIGAGVEPAFTDGSVEVTALGGDWLGDATTVDAAVDTLLGLLDDQQGYIAVMAYLDRLGDADLELVARDLFDRTGRPATFGWGPRFLHSTGQYHKGGPATGVYLQVTT
;
A
#
# COMPACT_ATOMS: atom_id res chain seq x y z
N MET A 1 -15.03 -24.20 1.04
CA MET A 1 -14.09 -23.63 2.04
C MET A 1 -13.14 -22.80 1.23
N SER A 2 -12.99 -21.53 1.52
CA SER A 2 -12.01 -20.67 0.83
C SER A 2 -10.61 -21.21 1.11
N THR A 3 -9.92 -21.72 0.10
CA THR A 3 -8.56 -22.26 0.25
C THR A 3 -7.60 -21.08 0.19
N LEU A 4 -6.93 -20.81 1.31
CA LEU A 4 -5.79 -19.89 1.36
C LEU A 4 -4.52 -20.72 1.20
N GLU A 5 -3.76 -20.46 0.13
CA GLU A 5 -2.58 -21.24 -0.21
C GLU A 5 -1.34 -20.36 -0.38
N VAL A 6 -0.21 -20.84 0.12
CA VAL A 6 1.11 -20.24 -0.08
C VAL A 6 2.10 -21.36 -0.40
N THR A 7 2.64 -21.32 -1.60
CA THR A 7 3.72 -22.23 -2.02
C THR A 7 4.98 -21.43 -2.31
N ALA A 8 6.14 -22.05 -2.10
CA ALA A 8 7.45 -21.41 -2.32
C ALA A 8 8.40 -22.40 -3.01
N THR A 9 9.25 -21.87 -3.90
CA THR A 9 10.29 -22.63 -4.60
C THR A 9 11.62 -21.87 -4.59
N GLY A 10 12.72 -22.56 -4.84
CA GLY A 10 14.06 -21.97 -4.86
C GLY A 10 14.45 -21.34 -3.51
N ALA A 11 15.10 -20.18 -3.53
CA ALA A 11 15.59 -19.52 -2.32
C ALA A 11 14.47 -19.19 -1.31
N ALA A 12 13.26 -18.92 -1.77
CA ALA A 12 12.09 -18.75 -0.91
C ALA A 12 11.75 -20.04 -0.14
N ALA A 13 11.80 -21.21 -0.78
CA ALA A 13 11.57 -22.49 -0.12
C ALA A 13 12.67 -22.83 0.91
N ASP A 14 13.93 -22.49 0.59
CA ASP A 14 15.05 -22.66 1.50
C ASP A 14 14.86 -21.77 2.76
N ALA A 15 14.41 -20.54 2.59
CA ALA A 15 14.10 -19.63 3.68
C ALA A 15 12.93 -20.16 4.55
N VAL A 16 11.88 -20.69 3.94
CA VAL A 16 10.76 -21.35 4.65
C VAL A 16 11.29 -22.51 5.50
N THR A 17 12.08 -23.40 4.90
CA THR A 17 12.65 -24.56 5.60
C THR A 17 13.55 -24.15 6.78
N THR A 18 14.27 -23.05 6.64
CA THR A 18 15.21 -22.56 7.65
C THR A 18 14.50 -21.86 8.81
N HIS A 19 13.52 -20.99 8.53
CA HIS A 19 12.99 -20.07 9.53
C HIS A 19 11.67 -20.52 10.15
N VAL A 20 10.80 -21.23 9.42
CA VAL A 20 9.47 -21.60 9.95
C VAL A 20 9.57 -22.47 11.20
N PRO A 21 10.45 -23.47 11.32
CA PRO A 21 10.56 -24.26 12.55
C PRO A 21 10.90 -23.42 13.79
N THR A 22 11.73 -22.38 13.64
CA THR A 22 12.07 -21.46 14.73
C THR A 22 10.89 -20.55 15.08
N LEU A 23 10.16 -20.03 14.08
CA LEU A 23 8.96 -19.22 14.30
C LEU A 23 7.88 -20.02 15.06
N VAL A 24 7.70 -21.28 14.71
CA VAL A 24 6.78 -22.21 15.41
C VAL A 24 7.25 -22.47 16.84
N GLN A 25 8.53 -22.79 17.03
CA GLN A 25 9.10 -23.01 18.37
C GLN A 25 8.95 -21.77 19.27
N ASP A 26 9.15 -20.57 18.73
CA ASP A 26 8.98 -19.28 19.42
C ASP A 26 7.51 -18.89 19.61
N ARG A 27 6.58 -19.68 19.05
CA ARG A 27 5.13 -19.48 19.10
C ARG A 27 4.71 -18.10 18.54
N VAL A 28 5.32 -17.69 17.45
CA VAL A 28 5.16 -16.33 16.93
C VAL A 28 3.72 -16.07 16.49
N ALA A 29 3.09 -17.01 15.80
CA ALA A 29 1.72 -16.87 15.30
C ALA A 29 0.72 -16.70 16.46
N SER A 30 0.67 -17.63 17.40
CA SER A 30 -0.25 -17.55 18.54
C SER A 30 -0.02 -16.32 19.42
N ARG A 31 1.23 -15.88 19.57
CA ARG A 31 1.58 -14.67 20.33
C ARG A 31 1.09 -13.40 19.64
N ILE A 32 1.17 -13.29 18.30
CA ILE A 32 0.60 -12.16 17.55
C ILE A 32 -0.91 -12.07 17.79
N PHE A 33 -1.63 -13.16 17.65
CA PHE A 33 -3.09 -13.18 17.85
C PHE A 33 -3.48 -13.04 19.34
N ALA A 34 -2.59 -13.37 20.26
CA ALA A 34 -2.72 -13.04 21.69
C ALA A 34 -2.34 -11.57 22.01
N LYS A 35 -1.96 -10.78 21.00
CA LYS A 35 -1.53 -9.36 21.12
C LYS A 35 -0.30 -9.18 22.02
N ASP A 36 0.65 -10.10 21.94
CA ASP A 36 1.90 -10.00 22.67
C ASP A 36 2.82 -8.97 22.00
N HIS A 37 2.84 -7.78 22.57
CA HIS A 37 3.60 -6.64 22.05
C HIS A 37 5.12 -6.76 22.25
N THR A 38 5.59 -7.77 22.99
CA THR A 38 7.04 -7.96 23.26
C THR A 38 7.78 -8.67 22.12
N LEU A 39 7.06 -9.13 21.09
CA LEU A 39 7.62 -9.93 19.99
C LEU A 39 8.72 -9.23 19.20
N TRP A 40 8.69 -7.92 19.09
CA TRP A 40 9.60 -7.11 18.26
C TRP A 40 10.71 -6.42 19.06
N GLY A 41 10.86 -6.79 20.33
CA GLY A 41 11.89 -6.29 21.24
C GLY A 41 11.52 -4.97 21.94
N PRO A 42 12.32 -4.58 22.96
CA PRO A 42 11.97 -3.48 23.86
C PRO A 42 11.75 -2.12 23.19
N ALA A 43 12.46 -1.83 22.09
CA ALA A 43 12.30 -0.57 21.36
C ALA A 43 10.94 -0.44 20.66
N ALA A 44 10.31 -1.57 20.32
CA ALA A 44 9.03 -1.61 19.63
C ALA A 44 7.82 -1.73 20.57
N GLU A 45 8.02 -2.05 21.87
CA GLU A 45 6.95 -2.42 22.78
C GLU A 45 5.86 -1.36 22.93
N ASP A 46 6.24 -0.09 23.08
CA ASP A 46 5.30 1.01 23.29
C ASP A 46 4.34 1.21 22.10
N GLU A 47 4.83 1.07 20.88
CA GLU A 47 4.00 1.21 19.69
C GLU A 47 3.23 -0.08 19.40
N SER A 48 3.87 -1.24 19.51
CA SER A 48 3.21 -2.53 19.31
C SER A 48 2.03 -2.73 20.26
N ALA A 49 2.13 -2.27 21.53
CA ALA A 49 1.03 -2.34 22.50
C ALA A 49 -0.24 -1.60 22.05
N LYS A 50 -0.12 -0.64 21.12
CA LYS A 50 -1.21 0.19 20.61
C LYS A 50 -1.72 -0.25 19.24
N ARG A 51 -1.12 -1.27 18.59
CA ARG A 51 -1.36 -1.54 17.17
C ARG A 51 -1.88 -2.92 16.83
N LEU A 52 -2.06 -3.80 17.78
CA LEU A 52 -2.37 -5.22 17.53
C LEU A 52 -3.87 -5.56 17.43
N ASN A 53 -4.77 -4.57 17.46
CA ASN A 53 -6.20 -4.85 17.35
C ASN A 53 -6.61 -5.39 15.98
N TRP A 54 -5.81 -5.19 14.93
CA TRP A 54 -6.09 -5.71 13.59
C TRP A 54 -6.32 -7.23 13.57
N THR A 55 -5.67 -8.00 14.44
CA THR A 55 -5.85 -9.45 14.55
C THR A 55 -7.28 -9.90 14.90
N GLY A 56 -8.07 -9.01 15.50
CA GLY A 56 -9.44 -9.28 15.91
C GLY A 56 -10.52 -8.68 15.00
N LEU A 57 -10.14 -7.88 14.00
CA LEU A 57 -11.08 -7.12 13.17
C LEU A 57 -12.13 -7.97 12.44
N PRO A 58 -11.84 -9.18 11.95
CA PRO A 58 -12.85 -10.00 11.30
C PRO A 58 -14.11 -10.22 12.17
N ARG A 59 -13.93 -10.21 13.49
CA ARG A 59 -15.03 -10.35 14.47
C ARG A 59 -15.51 -9.00 15.01
N THR A 60 -14.58 -8.12 15.36
CA THR A 60 -14.93 -6.86 16.05
C THR A 60 -15.54 -5.81 15.12
N SER A 61 -15.28 -5.86 13.81
CA SER A 61 -15.84 -4.92 12.82
C SER A 61 -17.25 -5.28 12.35
N ARG A 62 -17.80 -6.45 12.71
CA ARG A 62 -19.13 -6.91 12.27
C ARG A 62 -20.27 -5.98 12.67
N HIS A 63 -20.13 -5.19 13.73
CA HIS A 63 -21.14 -4.20 14.12
C HIS A 63 -21.36 -3.14 13.03
N LEU A 64 -20.35 -2.87 12.19
CA LEU A 64 -20.44 -1.91 11.09
C LEU A 64 -21.36 -2.39 9.96
N ILE A 65 -21.53 -3.70 9.75
CA ILE A 65 -22.31 -4.25 8.62
C ILE A 65 -23.71 -3.66 8.61
N GLY A 66 -24.44 -3.78 9.71
CA GLY A 66 -25.81 -3.28 9.82
C GLY A 66 -25.88 -1.74 9.80
N GLU A 67 -24.95 -1.07 10.43
CA GLU A 67 -24.88 0.40 10.47
C GLU A 67 -24.67 0.98 9.07
N VAL A 68 -23.69 0.47 8.32
CA VAL A 68 -23.37 0.98 6.98
C VAL A 68 -24.42 0.57 5.96
N ALA A 69 -25.02 -0.63 6.08
CA ALA A 69 -26.13 -1.05 5.22
C ALA A 69 -27.34 -0.10 5.36
N ALA A 70 -27.71 0.25 6.60
CA ALA A 70 -28.77 1.22 6.86
C ALA A 70 -28.45 2.61 6.31
N LEU A 71 -27.21 3.06 6.48
CA LEU A 71 -26.73 4.34 5.94
C LEU A 71 -26.77 4.35 4.41
N ARG A 72 -26.31 3.29 3.76
CA ARG A 72 -26.36 3.16 2.30
C ARG A 72 -27.78 3.23 1.77
N GLU A 73 -28.71 2.52 2.40
CA GLU A 73 -30.13 2.53 2.03
C GLU A 73 -30.73 3.94 2.15
N GLU A 74 -30.45 4.67 3.25
CA GLU A 74 -30.90 6.04 3.44
C GLU A 74 -30.36 6.99 2.35
N LEU A 75 -29.06 6.90 2.05
CA LEU A 75 -28.41 7.72 1.03
C LEU A 75 -28.94 7.40 -0.37
N SER A 76 -29.14 6.12 -0.68
CA SER A 76 -29.75 5.68 -1.95
C SER A 76 -31.19 6.18 -2.12
N GLN A 77 -32.00 6.12 -1.07
CA GLN A 77 -33.36 6.67 -1.10
C GLN A 77 -33.38 8.19 -1.30
N ALA A 78 -32.34 8.89 -0.86
CA ALA A 78 -32.15 10.31 -1.13
C ALA A 78 -31.64 10.61 -2.56
N GLY A 79 -31.35 9.57 -3.37
CA GLY A 79 -30.87 9.71 -4.74
C GLY A 79 -29.35 9.85 -4.88
N TYR A 80 -28.60 9.49 -3.83
CA TYR A 80 -27.13 9.57 -3.84
C TYR A 80 -26.58 8.18 -4.21
N ASP A 81 -25.97 8.07 -5.38
CA ASP A 81 -25.47 6.83 -5.95
C ASP A 81 -24.01 6.91 -6.46
N ARG A 82 -23.37 8.07 -6.32
CA ARG A 82 -21.94 8.27 -6.60
C ARG A 82 -21.18 8.45 -5.29
N VAL A 83 -20.18 7.62 -5.05
CA VAL A 83 -19.34 7.68 -3.84
C VAL A 83 -17.96 8.22 -4.20
N VAL A 84 -17.57 9.33 -3.58
CA VAL A 84 -16.22 9.90 -3.65
C VAL A 84 -15.55 9.69 -2.29
N LEU A 85 -14.36 9.13 -2.31
CA LEU A 85 -13.53 8.90 -1.13
C LEU A 85 -12.38 9.89 -1.09
N CYS A 86 -12.37 10.78 -0.11
CA CYS A 86 -11.24 11.64 0.22
C CYS A 86 -10.41 10.98 1.33
N GLY A 87 -9.25 10.46 0.99
CA GLY A 87 -8.39 9.73 1.93
C GLY A 87 -7.02 9.46 1.35
N MET A 88 -6.04 9.19 2.20
CA MET A 88 -4.66 8.92 1.81
C MET A 88 -4.16 7.61 2.41
N GLY A 89 -3.33 6.88 1.67
CA GLY A 89 -2.70 5.64 2.11
C GLY A 89 -3.72 4.59 2.57
N GLY A 90 -3.63 4.10 3.81
CA GLY A 90 -4.55 3.09 4.36
C GLY A 90 -6.03 3.51 4.40
N SER A 91 -6.32 4.81 4.25
CA SER A 91 -7.70 5.30 4.13
C SER A 91 -8.25 5.29 2.71
N SER A 92 -7.44 4.99 1.70
CA SER A 92 -7.84 4.96 0.29
C SER A 92 -7.53 3.65 -0.41
N LEU A 93 -6.35 3.06 -0.18
CA LEU A 93 -5.89 1.87 -0.90
C LEU A 93 -6.76 0.63 -0.67
N ALA A 94 -7.09 0.33 0.58
CA ALA A 94 -7.94 -0.82 0.89
C ALA A 94 -9.37 -0.68 0.30
N PRO A 95 -10.08 0.46 0.45
CA PRO A 95 -11.36 0.67 -0.23
C PRO A 95 -11.27 0.54 -1.75
N GLU A 96 -10.21 1.05 -2.38
CA GLU A 96 -10.01 0.93 -3.82
C GLU A 96 -9.94 -0.54 -4.25
N VAL A 97 -9.12 -1.35 -3.57
CA VAL A 97 -9.00 -2.79 -3.85
C VAL A 97 -10.30 -3.54 -3.56
N ILE A 98 -10.97 -3.26 -2.43
CA ILE A 98 -12.24 -3.92 -2.08
C ILE A 98 -13.31 -3.63 -3.14
N CYS A 99 -13.43 -2.36 -3.57
CA CYS A 99 -14.41 -1.99 -4.59
C CYS A 99 -14.06 -2.56 -5.97
N ALA A 100 -12.79 -2.51 -6.38
CA ALA A 100 -12.33 -3.06 -7.65
C ALA A 100 -12.57 -4.58 -7.73
N THR A 101 -12.25 -5.32 -6.66
CA THR A 101 -12.50 -6.76 -6.56
C THR A 101 -14.00 -7.07 -6.57
N ALA A 102 -14.83 -6.25 -5.93
CA ALA A 102 -16.29 -6.40 -5.94
C ALA A 102 -16.94 -5.93 -7.26
N GLY A 103 -16.20 -5.31 -8.17
CA GLY A 103 -16.72 -4.76 -9.42
C GLY A 103 -17.68 -3.58 -9.23
N VAL A 104 -17.54 -2.81 -8.13
CA VAL A 104 -18.37 -1.64 -7.84
C VAL A 104 -17.56 -0.34 -7.98
N PRO A 105 -18.17 0.74 -8.52
CA PRO A 105 -17.45 1.99 -8.73
C PRO A 105 -17.26 2.76 -7.42
N ILE A 106 -16.08 3.34 -7.26
CA ILE A 106 -15.74 4.33 -6.24
C ILE A 106 -14.75 5.32 -6.84
N ASP A 107 -14.97 6.62 -6.62
CA ASP A 107 -14.03 7.66 -7.04
C ASP A 107 -13.08 7.95 -5.89
N VAL A 108 -11.83 7.50 -6.00
CA VAL A 108 -10.81 7.74 -4.96
C VAL A 108 -10.05 9.03 -5.28
N LEU A 109 -10.20 10.02 -4.41
CA LEU A 109 -9.48 11.29 -4.48
C LEU A 109 -8.33 11.27 -3.46
N ASP A 110 -7.15 10.89 -3.94
CA ASP A 110 -5.90 10.85 -3.17
C ASP A 110 -4.77 11.62 -3.90
N SER A 111 -5.18 12.63 -4.66
CA SER A 111 -4.32 13.55 -5.40
C SER A 111 -4.44 14.98 -4.87
N SER A 112 -3.37 15.75 -5.03
CA SER A 112 -3.36 17.21 -4.86
C SER A 112 -3.39 17.96 -6.20
N ASP A 113 -3.41 17.25 -7.32
CA ASP A 113 -3.51 17.85 -8.64
C ASP A 113 -4.84 18.61 -8.80
N PRO A 114 -4.81 19.91 -9.20
CA PRO A 114 -6.02 20.72 -9.29
C PRO A 114 -7.03 20.23 -10.34
N ASP A 115 -6.59 19.58 -11.40
CA ASP A 115 -7.47 19.08 -12.46
C ASP A 115 -8.19 17.80 -11.98
N VAL A 116 -7.49 16.92 -11.27
CA VAL A 116 -8.08 15.74 -10.61
C VAL A 116 -9.12 16.18 -9.57
N VAL A 117 -8.78 17.15 -8.71
CA VAL A 117 -9.73 17.68 -7.72
C VAL A 117 -10.95 18.30 -8.41
N ARG A 118 -10.75 19.08 -9.48
CA ARG A 118 -11.85 19.70 -10.23
C ARG A 118 -12.76 18.67 -10.90
N ALA A 119 -12.18 17.59 -11.44
CA ALA A 119 -12.95 16.50 -12.03
C ALA A 119 -13.79 15.76 -10.97
N ALA A 120 -13.29 15.61 -9.76
CA ALA A 120 -14.04 14.99 -8.65
C ALA A 120 -15.24 15.84 -8.19
N LEU A 121 -15.18 17.19 -8.33
CA LEU A 121 -16.23 18.14 -7.93
C LEU A 121 -17.37 18.26 -8.95
N THR A 122 -17.69 17.19 -9.67
CA THR A 122 -18.80 17.10 -10.62
C THR A 122 -19.96 16.28 -10.04
N ASP A 123 -21.14 16.35 -10.65
CA ASP A 123 -22.33 15.54 -10.27
C ASP A 123 -22.69 15.62 -8.77
N LEU A 124 -22.54 16.80 -8.19
CA LEU A 124 -22.68 17.02 -6.74
C LEU A 124 -24.08 16.66 -6.21
N ASP A 125 -25.10 16.76 -7.03
CA ASP A 125 -26.50 16.46 -6.66
C ASP A 125 -26.72 14.99 -6.30
N ARG A 126 -25.93 14.08 -6.87
CA ARG A 126 -26.00 12.63 -6.63
C ARG A 126 -24.81 12.07 -5.83
N THR A 127 -23.90 12.94 -5.37
CA THR A 127 -22.63 12.52 -4.75
C THR A 127 -22.73 12.43 -3.23
N VAL A 128 -22.21 11.32 -2.69
CA VAL A 128 -21.80 11.15 -1.29
C VAL A 128 -20.30 11.24 -1.21
N VAL A 129 -19.78 12.02 -0.25
CA VAL A 129 -18.35 12.12 0.02
C VAL A 129 -18.01 11.43 1.34
N VAL A 130 -17.13 10.45 1.30
CA VAL A 130 -16.54 9.85 2.49
C VAL A 130 -15.19 10.54 2.75
N VAL A 131 -15.08 11.22 3.87
CA VAL A 131 -13.82 11.84 4.32
C VAL A 131 -13.17 10.92 5.32
N SER A 132 -12.05 10.34 4.95
CA SER A 132 -11.42 9.24 5.68
C SER A 132 -10.03 9.67 6.16
N SER A 133 -9.91 10.01 7.45
CA SER A 133 -8.65 10.46 8.05
C SER A 133 -8.57 10.10 9.53
N LYS A 134 -7.52 9.37 9.93
CA LYS A 134 -7.33 8.87 11.30
C LYS A 134 -7.31 10.01 12.34
N SER A 135 -6.46 10.99 12.12
CA SER A 135 -6.31 12.16 13.04
C SER A 135 -7.04 13.42 12.57
N GLY A 136 -7.42 13.46 11.28
CA GLY A 136 -7.93 14.69 10.64
C GLY A 136 -6.85 15.70 10.26
N SER A 137 -5.56 15.37 10.47
CA SER A 137 -4.45 16.30 10.23
C SER A 137 -3.73 16.09 8.89
N THR A 138 -4.23 15.18 8.04
CA THR A 138 -3.69 14.97 6.69
C THR A 138 -4.11 16.14 5.82
N VAL A 139 -3.13 16.90 5.34
CA VAL A 139 -3.35 18.17 4.63
C VAL A 139 -4.19 17.99 3.38
N GLU A 140 -3.88 16.96 2.61
CA GLU A 140 -4.59 16.62 1.38
C GLU A 140 -6.07 16.32 1.67
N THR A 141 -6.35 15.44 2.60
CA THR A 141 -7.72 15.04 2.96
C THR A 141 -8.53 16.20 3.53
N ASP A 142 -7.93 17.06 4.38
CA ASP A 142 -8.62 18.24 4.91
C ASP A 142 -8.89 19.28 3.82
N SER A 143 -7.95 19.47 2.90
CA SER A 143 -8.12 20.36 1.74
C SER A 143 -9.25 19.88 0.83
N GLN A 144 -9.29 18.61 0.51
CA GLN A 144 -10.35 17.97 -0.28
C GLN A 144 -11.72 18.09 0.42
N ARG A 145 -11.78 17.82 1.73
CA ARG A 145 -12.99 18.00 2.54
C ARG A 145 -13.54 19.41 2.42
N ARG A 146 -12.69 20.42 2.60
CA ARG A 146 -13.08 21.84 2.48
C ARG A 146 -13.54 22.20 1.09
N ALA A 147 -12.88 21.66 0.05
CA ALA A 147 -13.27 21.88 -1.33
C ALA A 147 -14.69 21.34 -1.60
N PHE A 148 -15.01 20.12 -1.16
CA PHE A 148 -16.36 19.56 -1.29
C PHE A 148 -17.39 20.30 -0.44
N GLU A 149 -17.07 20.68 0.79
CA GLU A 149 -17.98 21.51 1.61
C GLU A 149 -18.34 22.81 0.91
N GLN A 150 -17.35 23.49 0.32
CA GLN A 150 -17.59 24.75 -0.39
C GLN A 150 -18.40 24.51 -1.67
N ALA A 151 -18.04 23.49 -2.46
CA ALA A 151 -18.75 23.16 -3.69
C ALA A 151 -20.23 22.81 -3.44
N PHE A 152 -20.54 22.04 -2.39
CA PHE A 152 -21.93 21.77 -2.01
C PHE A 152 -22.68 23.04 -1.62
N ARG A 153 -22.08 23.92 -0.81
CA ARG A 153 -22.70 25.20 -0.42
C ARG A 153 -22.96 26.09 -1.62
N ASP A 154 -22.00 26.18 -2.54
CA ASP A 154 -22.12 26.99 -3.78
C ASP A 154 -23.22 26.46 -4.69
N ALA A 155 -23.43 25.14 -4.71
CA ALA A 155 -24.52 24.47 -5.41
C ALA A 155 -25.88 24.55 -4.68
N GLY A 156 -25.92 25.15 -3.47
CA GLY A 156 -27.14 25.21 -2.65
C GLY A 156 -27.52 23.89 -2.00
N LEU A 157 -26.57 22.96 -1.88
CA LEU A 157 -26.74 21.66 -1.29
C LEU A 157 -26.22 21.64 0.16
N ASP A 158 -26.83 20.82 1.03
CA ASP A 158 -26.39 20.68 2.40
C ASP A 158 -25.24 19.67 2.50
N PRO A 159 -24.01 20.07 2.89
CA PRO A 159 -22.89 19.15 3.06
C PRO A 159 -23.14 18.09 4.14
N THR A 160 -23.88 18.42 5.21
CA THR A 160 -24.10 17.49 6.34
C THR A 160 -24.96 16.30 5.96
N ALA A 161 -25.78 16.42 4.93
CA ALA A 161 -26.61 15.35 4.39
C ALA A 161 -25.84 14.42 3.44
N ARG A 162 -24.65 14.83 2.96
CA ARG A 162 -23.92 14.20 1.84
C ARG A 162 -22.49 13.79 2.19
N MET A 163 -21.99 14.17 3.35
CA MET A 163 -20.64 13.83 3.77
C MET A 163 -20.67 12.92 4.99
N VAL A 164 -19.90 11.86 4.92
CA VAL A 164 -19.67 10.87 5.98
C VAL A 164 -18.22 10.96 6.41
N ILE A 165 -17.97 11.15 7.68
CA ILE A 165 -16.62 11.28 8.24
C ILE A 165 -16.21 9.97 8.89
N VAL A 166 -15.09 9.39 8.46
CA VAL A 166 -14.48 8.21 9.07
C VAL A 166 -13.20 8.63 9.76
N THR A 167 -13.13 8.47 11.08
CA THR A 167 -11.99 8.96 11.88
C THR A 167 -11.87 8.21 13.21
N ASP A 168 -10.76 8.41 13.92
CA ASP A 168 -10.61 7.88 15.27
C ASP A 168 -11.49 8.61 16.29
N PRO A 169 -12.05 7.90 17.27
CA PRO A 169 -12.86 8.52 18.31
C PRO A 169 -12.06 9.55 19.12
N GLY A 170 -12.65 10.72 19.32
CA GLY A 170 -12.05 11.82 20.08
C GLY A 170 -10.93 12.55 19.33
N SER A 171 -10.70 12.26 18.06
CA SER A 171 -9.79 13.04 17.22
C SER A 171 -10.31 14.48 17.05
N PRO A 172 -9.46 15.45 16.66
CA PRO A 172 -9.93 16.78 16.29
C PRO A 172 -11.04 16.72 15.24
N LEU A 173 -10.89 15.88 14.20
CA LEU A 173 -11.89 15.73 13.16
C LEU A 173 -13.22 15.14 13.70
N ASP A 174 -13.18 14.16 14.61
CA ASP A 174 -14.38 13.61 15.24
C ASP A 174 -15.18 14.70 15.98
N ASN A 175 -14.48 15.49 16.79
CA ASN A 175 -15.09 16.55 17.58
C ASN A 175 -15.69 17.66 16.68
N ASP A 176 -14.94 18.13 15.71
CA ASP A 176 -15.35 19.20 14.81
C ASP A 176 -16.50 18.77 13.91
N ALA A 177 -16.44 17.56 13.35
CA ALA A 177 -17.47 17.01 12.49
C ALA A 177 -18.81 16.83 13.23
N ARG A 178 -18.77 16.29 14.45
CA ARG A 178 -19.99 16.15 15.27
C ARG A 178 -20.56 17.51 15.67
N ALA A 179 -19.72 18.48 16.03
CA ALA A 179 -20.16 19.82 16.33
C ALA A 179 -20.80 20.53 15.12
N ALA A 180 -20.33 20.24 13.91
CA ALA A 180 -20.88 20.74 12.65
C ALA A 180 -22.10 19.95 12.15
N GLY A 181 -22.48 18.84 12.80
CA GLY A 181 -23.65 18.04 12.45
C GLY A 181 -23.41 16.99 11.34
N PHE A 182 -22.16 16.70 11.01
CA PHE A 182 -21.84 15.61 10.07
C PHE A 182 -22.07 14.24 10.69
N ARG A 183 -22.31 13.24 9.83
CA ARG A 183 -22.27 11.83 10.24
C ARG A 183 -20.85 11.40 10.47
N VAL A 184 -20.60 10.76 11.61
CA VAL A 184 -19.27 10.26 11.95
C VAL A 184 -19.35 8.79 12.30
N VAL A 185 -18.55 7.98 11.61
CA VAL A 185 -18.29 6.57 11.93
C VAL A 185 -16.88 6.46 12.47
N ASN A 186 -16.74 5.92 13.67
CA ASN A 186 -15.44 5.81 14.31
C ASN A 186 -14.76 4.48 13.94
N ALA A 187 -13.45 4.56 13.69
CA ALA A 187 -12.56 3.42 13.50
C ALA A 187 -11.91 2.98 14.82
N ASP A 188 -11.24 1.83 14.83
CA ASP A 188 -10.47 1.38 15.99
C ASP A 188 -9.15 2.16 16.10
N PRO A 189 -8.95 2.97 17.16
CA PRO A 189 -7.74 3.77 17.32
C PRO A 189 -6.47 2.93 17.58
N GLN A 190 -6.64 1.66 17.95
CA GLN A 190 -5.53 0.71 18.21
C GLN A 190 -5.13 -0.07 16.95
N VAL A 191 -5.49 0.42 15.76
CA VAL A 191 -5.07 -0.13 14.47
C VAL A 191 -4.30 0.92 13.71
N GLY A 192 -3.14 0.56 13.16
CA GLY A 192 -2.34 1.41 12.27
C GLY A 192 -3.00 1.61 10.91
N GLY A 193 -2.70 2.71 10.20
CA GLY A 193 -3.32 3.03 8.91
C GLY A 193 -3.19 1.89 7.88
N ARG A 194 -2.01 1.34 7.68
CA ARG A 194 -1.76 0.26 6.73
C ARG A 194 -2.34 -1.11 7.12
N TYR A 195 -2.76 -1.28 8.39
CA TYR A 195 -3.45 -2.47 8.92
C TYR A 195 -4.96 -2.25 9.06
N SER A 196 -5.51 -1.18 8.47
CA SER A 196 -6.89 -0.75 8.73
C SER A 196 -7.91 -1.22 7.70
N ALA A 197 -7.54 -2.13 6.79
CA ALA A 197 -8.40 -2.60 5.71
C ALA A 197 -9.76 -3.14 6.21
N LEU A 198 -9.77 -3.84 7.32
CA LEU A 198 -10.98 -4.42 7.92
C LEU A 198 -11.57 -3.54 9.06
N THR A 199 -11.19 -2.27 9.16
CA THR A 199 -11.82 -1.26 10.04
C THR A 199 -12.86 -0.45 9.29
N ALA A 200 -13.44 0.56 9.96
CA ALA A 200 -14.33 1.53 9.32
C ALA A 200 -13.65 2.25 8.13
N PHE A 201 -12.32 2.39 8.12
CA PHE A 201 -11.57 2.99 7.01
C PHE A 201 -11.72 2.21 5.70
N GLY A 202 -11.63 0.89 5.74
CA GLY A 202 -11.86 0.04 4.56
C GLY A 202 -13.34 -0.22 4.32
N LEU A 203 -14.12 -0.55 5.37
CA LEU A 203 -15.47 -1.08 5.23
C LEU A 203 -16.52 -0.01 4.88
N VAL A 204 -16.45 1.19 5.47
CA VAL A 204 -17.50 2.20 5.28
C VAL A 204 -17.57 2.69 3.83
N PRO A 205 -16.49 3.21 3.22
CA PRO A 205 -16.55 3.67 1.84
C PRO A 205 -16.90 2.53 0.87
N SER A 206 -16.37 1.32 1.09
CA SER A 206 -16.62 0.15 0.23
C SER A 206 -18.07 -0.31 0.28
N ALA A 207 -18.66 -0.41 1.47
CA ALA A 207 -20.07 -0.79 1.61
C ALA A 207 -21.00 0.30 1.07
N LEU A 208 -20.68 1.58 1.23
CA LEU A 208 -21.46 2.68 0.62
C LEU A 208 -21.42 2.60 -0.90
N ALA A 209 -20.26 2.26 -1.50
CA ALA A 209 -20.12 1.99 -2.93
C ALA A 209 -20.85 0.74 -3.40
N GLY A 210 -21.13 -0.19 -2.49
CA GLY A 210 -21.91 -1.40 -2.80
C GLY A 210 -21.19 -2.72 -2.69
N ALA A 211 -19.95 -2.72 -2.20
CA ALA A 211 -19.21 -3.94 -1.94
C ALA A 211 -19.84 -4.76 -0.79
N ASP A 212 -19.76 -6.07 -0.90
CA ASP A 212 -20.20 -7.01 0.14
C ASP A 212 -19.12 -7.17 1.21
N VAL A 213 -19.16 -6.28 2.21
CA VAL A 213 -18.21 -6.29 3.33
C VAL A 213 -18.48 -7.40 4.34
N GLU A 214 -19.66 -8.02 4.33
CA GLU A 214 -19.97 -9.18 5.16
C GLU A 214 -19.18 -10.40 4.68
N THR A 215 -19.24 -10.71 3.38
CA THR A 215 -18.44 -11.78 2.77
C THR A 215 -16.92 -11.52 2.97
N LEU A 216 -16.48 -10.27 2.83
CA LEU A 216 -15.07 -9.92 3.10
C LEU A 216 -14.63 -10.27 4.53
N LEU A 217 -15.46 -9.96 5.52
CA LEU A 217 -15.20 -10.30 6.92
C LEU A 217 -15.34 -11.80 7.21
N ASP A 218 -16.24 -12.51 6.52
CA ASP A 218 -16.38 -13.96 6.63
C ASP A 218 -15.14 -14.69 6.12
N ASP A 219 -14.62 -14.29 4.98
CA ASP A 219 -13.37 -14.82 4.41
C ASP A 219 -12.17 -14.58 5.34
N ALA A 220 -12.07 -13.38 5.91
CA ALA A 220 -11.03 -13.03 6.86
C ALA A 220 -11.13 -13.83 8.18
N GLU A 221 -12.36 -14.05 8.69
CA GLU A 221 -12.59 -14.84 9.91
C GLU A 221 -12.28 -16.32 9.68
N ALA A 222 -12.63 -16.86 8.51
CA ALA A 222 -12.42 -18.27 8.17
C ALA A 222 -10.96 -18.70 8.25
N VAL A 223 -10.01 -17.80 8.05
CA VAL A 223 -8.56 -18.09 8.10
C VAL A 223 -7.89 -17.69 9.42
N SER A 224 -8.60 -16.99 10.31
CA SER A 224 -8.01 -16.44 11.54
C SER A 224 -7.37 -17.51 12.44
N ASP A 225 -8.03 -18.66 12.61
CA ASP A 225 -7.50 -19.75 13.45
C ASP A 225 -6.30 -20.45 12.78
N LEU A 226 -6.30 -20.57 11.44
CA LEU A 226 -5.17 -21.10 10.67
C LEU A 226 -3.93 -20.19 10.82
N LEU A 227 -4.13 -18.89 10.70
CA LEU A 227 -3.05 -17.90 10.81
C LEU A 227 -2.52 -17.76 12.24
N ALA A 228 -3.34 -18.06 13.25
CA ALA A 228 -2.95 -18.04 14.66
C ALA A 228 -2.23 -19.33 15.11
N ALA A 229 -2.21 -20.37 14.27
CA ALA A 229 -1.62 -21.67 14.64
C ALA A 229 -0.09 -21.64 14.55
N ASP A 230 0.58 -22.13 15.60
CA ASP A 230 2.03 -22.39 15.58
C ASP A 230 2.28 -23.73 14.90
N ASP A 231 2.20 -23.74 13.58
CA ASP A 231 2.31 -24.92 12.72
C ASP A 231 3.20 -24.63 11.50
N ASP A 232 3.97 -25.61 11.05
CA ASP A 232 4.85 -25.48 9.88
C ASP A 232 4.08 -25.23 8.57
N ALA A 233 2.81 -25.62 8.51
CA ALA A 233 1.92 -25.37 7.39
C ALA A 233 1.27 -23.96 7.43
N ASN A 234 1.47 -23.18 8.50
CA ASN A 234 0.87 -21.83 8.60
C ASN A 234 1.31 -20.94 7.43
N PRO A 235 0.38 -20.51 6.56
CA PRO A 235 0.73 -19.78 5.35
C PRO A 235 1.37 -18.41 5.63
N ALA A 236 1.04 -17.75 6.75
CA ALA A 236 1.64 -16.47 7.10
C ALA A 236 3.10 -16.61 7.55
N LEU A 237 3.43 -17.66 8.31
CA LEU A 237 4.82 -17.94 8.68
C LEU A 237 5.66 -18.30 7.45
N ARG A 238 5.08 -19.05 6.51
CA ARG A 238 5.73 -19.42 5.24
C ARG A 238 5.97 -18.20 4.35
N LEU A 239 4.95 -17.36 4.17
CA LEU A 239 5.07 -16.13 3.38
C LEU A 239 6.10 -15.17 4.00
N ALA A 240 6.06 -14.96 5.31
CA ALA A 240 7.02 -14.10 6.01
C ALA A 240 8.47 -14.60 5.85
N ALA A 241 8.69 -15.90 6.00
CA ALA A 241 10.01 -16.50 5.81
C ALA A 241 10.50 -16.33 4.37
N ALA A 242 9.62 -16.54 3.39
CA ALA A 242 9.94 -16.35 1.97
C ALA A 242 10.29 -14.89 1.63
N MET A 243 9.59 -13.92 2.27
CA MET A 243 9.80 -12.49 2.05
C MET A 243 11.05 -11.95 2.73
N ALA A 244 11.33 -12.37 3.97
CA ALA A 244 12.32 -11.72 4.85
C ALA A 244 13.42 -12.67 5.35
N GLY A 245 13.39 -13.94 4.99
CA GLY A 245 14.30 -14.97 5.52
C GLY A 245 15.37 -15.47 4.55
N THR A 246 15.41 -14.98 3.32
CA THR A 246 16.45 -15.41 2.34
C THR A 246 17.85 -14.95 2.76
N GLN A 247 18.87 -15.72 2.44
CA GLN A 247 20.27 -15.41 2.77
C GLN A 247 21.17 -15.61 1.53
N PRO A 248 21.73 -14.50 0.97
CA PRO A 248 21.53 -13.10 1.38
C PRO A 248 20.05 -12.68 1.27
N LEU A 249 19.69 -11.60 1.97
CA LEU A 249 18.32 -11.06 1.89
C LEU A 249 18.03 -10.63 0.45
N ARG A 250 16.95 -11.17 -0.13
CA ARG A 250 16.38 -10.73 -1.40
C ARG A 250 15.32 -9.68 -1.07
N ASP A 251 15.76 -8.44 -1.02
CA ASP A 251 14.97 -7.32 -0.52
C ASP A 251 14.02 -6.68 -1.56
N LYS A 252 14.01 -7.17 -2.81
CA LYS A 252 13.07 -6.75 -3.85
C LYS A 252 11.97 -7.82 -4.00
N LEU A 253 10.73 -7.45 -3.63
CA LEU A 253 9.58 -8.33 -3.70
C LEU A 253 8.70 -7.94 -4.90
N VAL A 254 8.78 -8.70 -5.98
CA VAL A 254 8.01 -8.41 -7.21
C VAL A 254 6.62 -9.04 -7.10
N LEU A 255 5.60 -8.20 -7.01
CA LEU A 255 4.20 -8.62 -6.94
C LEU A 255 3.63 -8.68 -8.35
N VAL A 256 3.19 -9.86 -8.78
CA VAL A 256 2.66 -10.09 -10.12
C VAL A 256 1.20 -10.52 -10.01
N ASP A 257 0.31 -9.76 -10.64
CA ASP A 257 -1.05 -10.21 -10.90
C ASP A 257 -0.99 -11.29 -11.98
N ASP A 258 -1.29 -12.52 -11.62
CA ASP A 258 -1.26 -13.69 -12.51
C ASP A 258 -2.63 -14.37 -12.54
N GLY A 259 -3.64 -13.55 -12.79
CA GLY A 259 -5.03 -13.96 -12.88
C GLY A 259 -5.75 -14.05 -11.53
N THR A 260 -5.26 -13.36 -10.49
CA THR A 260 -5.99 -13.25 -9.23
C THR A 260 -7.32 -12.54 -9.40
N GLU A 261 -8.31 -12.90 -8.60
CA GLU A 261 -9.60 -12.24 -8.53
C GLU A 261 -9.54 -10.92 -7.73
N ASN A 262 -8.43 -10.71 -6.99
CA ASN A 262 -8.22 -9.56 -6.10
C ASN A 262 -7.62 -8.38 -6.87
N VAL A 263 -8.46 -7.65 -7.61
CA VAL A 263 -8.06 -6.57 -8.52
C VAL A 263 -7.35 -5.44 -7.79
N GLY A 264 -6.13 -5.07 -8.24
CA GLY A 264 -5.35 -3.98 -7.66
C GLY A 264 -4.70 -4.28 -6.32
N PHE A 265 -4.72 -5.55 -5.86
CA PHE A 265 -4.19 -5.97 -4.56
C PHE A 265 -2.74 -5.55 -4.34
N GLY A 266 -1.92 -5.55 -5.40
CA GLY A 266 -0.51 -5.16 -5.34
C GLY A 266 -0.29 -3.75 -4.75
N ALA A 267 -1.14 -2.78 -5.07
CA ALA A 267 -1.02 -1.41 -4.56
C ALA A 267 -1.26 -1.31 -3.04
N TRP A 268 -2.19 -2.10 -2.50
CA TRP A 268 -2.40 -2.18 -1.05
C TRP A 268 -1.26 -2.93 -0.34
N ALA A 269 -0.82 -4.06 -0.90
CA ALA A 269 0.29 -4.83 -0.36
C ALA A 269 1.61 -4.03 -0.40
N GLU A 270 1.81 -3.21 -1.43
CA GLU A 270 2.94 -2.28 -1.54
C GLU A 270 3.02 -1.37 -0.32
N GLN A 271 1.93 -0.69 0.04
CA GLN A 271 1.92 0.15 1.24
C GLN A 271 2.22 -0.66 2.50
N LEU A 272 1.52 -1.77 2.69
CA LEU A 272 1.67 -2.61 3.88
C LEU A 272 3.13 -3.01 4.10
N ILE A 273 3.81 -3.49 3.06
CA ILE A 273 5.17 -3.99 3.13
C ILE A 273 6.18 -2.84 3.27
N ALA A 274 6.12 -1.86 2.38
CA ALA A 274 7.10 -0.77 2.33
C ALA A 274 7.09 0.06 3.62
N GLU A 275 5.90 0.43 4.10
CA GLU A 275 5.75 1.25 5.31
C GLU A 275 6.07 0.47 6.60
N SER A 276 5.84 -0.85 6.60
CA SER A 276 6.16 -1.68 7.77
C SER A 276 7.62 -2.08 7.86
N THR A 277 8.33 -2.26 6.73
CA THR A 277 9.67 -2.84 6.73
C THR A 277 10.79 -1.85 6.43
N GLY A 278 10.53 -0.77 5.68
CA GLY A 278 11.54 0.16 5.20
C GLY A 278 12.04 1.13 6.27
N LYS A 279 12.91 0.71 7.17
CA LYS A 279 13.46 1.53 8.25
C LYS A 279 14.79 1.01 8.76
N ASP A 280 15.54 1.84 9.48
CA ASP A 280 16.84 1.50 10.06
C ASP A 280 17.86 0.96 9.05
N GLY A 281 17.74 1.40 7.78
CA GLY A 281 18.62 1.00 6.68
C GLY A 281 18.37 -0.42 6.15
N THR A 282 17.23 -1.04 6.51
CA THR A 282 16.78 -2.34 6.00
C THR A 282 15.36 -2.27 5.49
N GLY A 283 14.84 -3.38 4.98
CA GLY A 283 13.45 -3.50 4.55
C GLY A 283 13.28 -4.30 3.28
N ILE A 284 12.03 -4.41 2.85
CA ILE A 284 11.64 -5.09 1.61
C ILE A 284 11.01 -4.04 0.70
N LEU A 285 11.56 -3.88 -0.51
CA LEU A 285 10.99 -3.04 -1.56
C LEU A 285 9.93 -3.85 -2.32
N PRO A 286 8.66 -3.58 -2.15
CA PRO A 286 7.65 -4.14 -3.04
C PRO A 286 7.72 -3.45 -4.41
N VAL A 287 7.66 -4.24 -5.45
CA VAL A 287 7.64 -3.79 -6.85
C VAL A 287 6.39 -4.37 -7.50
N VAL A 288 5.38 -3.54 -7.70
CA VAL A 288 4.16 -3.98 -8.40
C VAL A 288 4.46 -4.07 -9.89
N ALA A 289 4.39 -5.28 -10.43
CA ALA A 289 4.70 -5.51 -11.84
C ALA A 289 3.59 -4.95 -12.74
N ILE A 290 3.98 -4.24 -13.78
CA ILE A 290 3.07 -3.76 -14.81
C ILE A 290 3.12 -4.74 -15.99
N GLY A 291 2.07 -5.54 -16.15
CA GLY A 291 2.00 -6.60 -17.16
C GLY A 291 2.64 -7.92 -16.70
N ALA A 292 3.18 -8.69 -17.65
CA ALA A 292 3.76 -10.00 -17.37
C ALA A 292 5.00 -9.89 -16.48
N ALA A 293 5.23 -10.91 -15.63
CA ALA A 293 6.46 -11.02 -14.85
C ALA A 293 7.70 -10.90 -15.73
N PRO A 294 8.76 -10.22 -15.28
CA PRO A 294 10.02 -10.19 -16.03
C PRO A 294 10.56 -11.61 -16.24
N ALA A 295 11.01 -11.89 -17.46
CA ALA A 295 11.54 -13.22 -17.85
C ALA A 295 12.80 -13.62 -17.07
N SER A 296 13.55 -12.66 -16.55
CA SER A 296 14.70 -12.87 -15.67
C SER A 296 14.64 -11.89 -14.50
N LEU A 297 14.79 -12.41 -13.29
CA LEU A 297 14.92 -11.57 -12.10
C LEU A 297 16.38 -11.29 -11.80
N TYR A 298 16.58 -10.11 -11.21
CA TYR A 298 17.81 -9.76 -10.51
C TYR A 298 18.03 -10.70 -9.30
N ASP A 299 19.29 -10.92 -8.92
CA ASP A 299 19.67 -11.90 -7.89
C ASP A 299 19.14 -11.54 -6.48
N ASP A 300 18.80 -10.27 -6.22
CA ASP A 300 18.25 -9.76 -4.97
C ASP A 300 16.70 -9.70 -4.96
N GLY A 301 16.04 -10.40 -5.89
CA GLY A 301 14.58 -10.41 -6.04
C GLY A 301 13.90 -11.74 -5.68
N THR A 302 12.67 -11.62 -5.17
CA THR A 302 11.71 -12.73 -5.02
C THR A 302 10.42 -12.36 -5.75
N VAL A 303 9.93 -13.25 -6.62
CA VAL A 303 8.62 -13.07 -7.27
C VAL A 303 7.51 -13.63 -6.40
N VAL A 304 6.42 -12.89 -6.27
CA VAL A 304 5.17 -13.38 -5.72
C VAL A 304 4.09 -13.31 -6.81
N ARG A 305 3.60 -14.46 -7.23
CA ARG A 305 2.49 -14.58 -8.17
C ARG A 305 1.18 -14.64 -7.37
N LEU A 306 0.29 -13.70 -7.64
CA LEU A 306 -1.07 -13.68 -7.11
C LEU A 306 -1.96 -14.37 -8.13
N VAL A 307 -2.50 -15.54 -7.79
CA VAL A 307 -3.26 -16.39 -8.72
C VAL A 307 -4.71 -16.56 -8.26
N ALA A 308 -5.57 -17.03 -9.18
CA ALA A 308 -6.94 -17.37 -8.85
C ALA A 308 -7.04 -18.55 -7.87
N THR A 309 -8.10 -18.58 -7.06
CA THR A 309 -8.33 -19.59 -6.01
C THR A 309 -8.51 -21.01 -6.58
N ASP A 310 -9.02 -21.14 -7.81
CA ASP A 310 -9.30 -22.41 -8.47
C ASP A 310 -8.23 -22.81 -9.51
N SER A 311 -7.09 -22.10 -9.58
CA SER A 311 -5.99 -22.54 -10.42
C SER A 311 -5.44 -23.85 -9.82
N GLU A 312 -5.80 -24.99 -10.44
CA GLU A 312 -5.03 -26.22 -10.21
C GLU A 312 -3.57 -25.86 -10.45
N SER A 313 -2.73 -26.05 -9.46
CA SER A 313 -1.29 -25.89 -9.64
C SER A 313 -0.89 -26.87 -10.74
N ASP A 314 -0.72 -26.40 -11.97
CA ASP A 314 -0.01 -27.12 -13.02
C ASP A 314 1.44 -27.32 -12.55
N SER A 315 1.58 -28.24 -11.58
CA SER A 315 2.88 -28.70 -11.08
C SER A 315 3.62 -29.55 -12.11
N ASP A 316 3.03 -29.77 -13.30
CA ASP A 316 3.58 -30.56 -14.40
C ASP A 316 3.99 -29.74 -15.64
N GLY A 317 4.17 -28.44 -15.50
CA GLY A 317 4.87 -27.65 -16.50
C GLY A 317 6.37 -27.90 -16.43
N GLU A 318 6.84 -29.09 -16.87
CA GLU A 318 8.21 -29.26 -17.35
C GLU A 318 8.41 -28.25 -18.50
N GLN A 319 8.84 -27.04 -18.16
CA GLN A 319 9.45 -26.19 -19.17
C GLN A 319 10.73 -26.87 -19.61
N ASP A 320 10.67 -27.38 -20.83
CA ASP A 320 11.81 -27.89 -21.61
C ASP A 320 12.96 -26.84 -21.61
N THR A 321 13.84 -26.92 -20.60
CA THR A 321 15.07 -26.14 -20.52
C THR A 321 16.22 -26.88 -21.16
N SER A 322 16.03 -27.43 -22.35
CA SER A 322 17.13 -27.89 -23.20
C SER A 322 17.56 -26.75 -24.12
N ASP A 323 18.38 -25.84 -23.67
CA ASP A 323 19.53 -25.19 -24.29
C ASP A 323 19.92 -23.89 -23.61
N ALA A 324 20.76 -23.98 -22.57
CA ALA A 324 21.76 -22.94 -22.29
C ALA A 324 22.77 -23.50 -21.26
N GLY A 325 23.86 -23.98 -21.76
CA GLY A 325 25.06 -24.27 -20.96
C GLY A 325 25.61 -22.99 -20.36
N GLY A 326 25.19 -22.67 -19.16
CA GLY A 326 25.66 -21.55 -18.34
C GLY A 326 25.65 -21.98 -16.89
N SER A 327 26.78 -21.80 -16.21
CA SER A 327 27.08 -21.91 -14.77
C SER A 327 25.87 -21.89 -13.86
N ALA A 328 25.83 -22.73 -12.81
CA ALA A 328 24.78 -22.88 -11.81
C ALA A 328 24.13 -21.54 -11.44
N SER A 329 22.98 -21.25 -12.06
CA SER A 329 22.08 -20.16 -11.70
C SER A 329 21.59 -20.41 -10.28
N SER A 330 21.75 -19.45 -9.37
CA SER A 330 21.05 -19.46 -8.08
C SER A 330 19.56 -19.71 -8.32
N ALA A 331 18.98 -20.74 -7.70
CA ALA A 331 17.59 -21.11 -7.94
C ALA A 331 16.68 -19.90 -7.84
N ALA A 332 15.79 -19.68 -8.82
CA ALA A 332 14.83 -18.58 -8.83
C ALA A 332 14.03 -18.59 -7.52
N SER A 333 13.82 -17.41 -6.92
CA SER A 333 13.01 -17.28 -5.70
C SER A 333 11.58 -16.95 -6.09
N LEU A 334 10.66 -17.89 -5.90
CA LEU A 334 9.28 -17.77 -6.34
C LEU A 334 8.32 -18.17 -5.21
N VAL A 335 7.27 -17.37 -5.04
CA VAL A 335 6.12 -17.64 -4.16
C VAL A 335 4.85 -17.57 -4.98
N THR A 336 3.89 -18.45 -4.71
CA THR A 336 2.54 -18.35 -5.29
C THR A 336 1.54 -18.22 -4.13
N VAL A 337 0.63 -17.26 -4.25
CA VAL A 337 -0.39 -16.97 -3.25
C VAL A 337 -1.76 -16.98 -3.90
N ALA A 338 -2.69 -17.77 -3.34
CA ALA A 338 -4.09 -17.85 -3.76
C ALA A 338 -5.02 -17.68 -2.55
N GLY A 339 -6.18 -17.07 -2.75
CA GLY A 339 -7.20 -16.94 -1.72
C GLY A 339 -8.11 -15.73 -1.93
N PRO A 340 -9.32 -15.73 -1.35
CA PRO A 340 -10.25 -14.61 -1.43
C PRO A 340 -9.69 -13.38 -0.69
N LEU A 341 -10.18 -12.20 -1.06
CA LEU A 341 -9.60 -10.92 -0.61
C LEU A 341 -9.51 -10.80 0.91
N GLY A 342 -10.57 -11.13 1.65
CA GLY A 342 -10.56 -11.04 3.12
C GLY A 342 -9.50 -11.93 3.77
N ALA A 343 -9.33 -13.15 3.24
CA ALA A 343 -8.29 -14.08 3.70
C ALA A 343 -6.89 -13.56 3.35
N GLN A 344 -6.69 -13.01 2.16
CA GLN A 344 -5.41 -12.43 1.76
C GLN A 344 -5.03 -11.20 2.60
N ILE A 345 -5.98 -10.32 2.93
CA ILE A 345 -5.72 -9.19 3.84
C ILE A 345 -5.13 -9.70 5.15
N MET A 346 -5.77 -10.67 5.82
CA MET A 346 -5.29 -11.24 7.07
C MET A 346 -3.94 -11.96 6.91
N LEU A 347 -3.74 -12.67 5.80
CA LEU A 347 -2.48 -13.34 5.50
C LEU A 347 -1.32 -12.36 5.43
N TRP A 348 -1.47 -11.32 4.60
CA TRP A 348 -0.38 -10.37 4.34
C TRP A 348 -0.10 -9.47 5.53
N GLU A 349 -1.13 -9.04 6.29
CA GLU A 349 -0.94 -8.33 7.56
C GLU A 349 -0.14 -9.18 8.56
N THR A 350 -0.50 -10.46 8.71
CA THR A 350 0.21 -11.39 9.61
C THR A 350 1.64 -11.64 9.12
N ALA A 351 1.83 -11.95 7.84
CA ALA A 351 3.14 -12.21 7.25
C ALA A 351 4.06 -10.98 7.37
N THR A 352 3.54 -9.77 7.16
CA THR A 352 4.32 -8.53 7.30
C THR A 352 4.74 -8.27 8.75
N ALA A 353 3.85 -8.53 9.71
CA ALA A 353 4.20 -8.44 11.13
C ALA A 353 5.31 -9.43 11.52
N VAL A 354 5.24 -10.67 11.01
CA VAL A 354 6.30 -11.69 11.21
C VAL A 354 7.59 -11.31 10.49
N ALA A 355 7.51 -10.75 9.26
CA ALA A 355 8.67 -10.27 8.52
C ALA A 355 9.43 -9.18 9.29
N GLY A 356 8.71 -8.24 9.95
CA GLY A 356 9.33 -7.26 10.84
C GLY A 356 10.17 -7.90 11.96
N ARG A 357 9.70 -9.02 12.55
CA ARG A 357 10.48 -9.78 13.54
C ARG A 357 11.72 -10.42 12.92
N LEU A 358 11.62 -11.01 11.73
CA LEU A 358 12.78 -11.60 11.02
C LEU A 358 13.84 -10.56 10.66
N LEU A 359 13.41 -9.36 10.27
CA LEU A 359 14.29 -8.23 9.97
C LEU A 359 14.82 -7.52 11.23
N GLY A 360 14.28 -7.81 12.41
CA GLY A 360 14.68 -7.18 13.68
C GLY A 360 14.20 -5.74 13.84
N ILE A 361 13.07 -5.38 13.23
CA ILE A 361 12.48 -4.03 13.24
C ILE A 361 11.05 -4.03 13.78
N SER A 362 10.55 -2.85 14.16
CA SER A 362 9.11 -2.65 14.47
C SER A 362 8.29 -2.55 13.19
N PRO A 363 7.27 -3.40 12.94
CA PRO A 363 6.43 -3.27 11.74
C PRO A 363 5.30 -2.23 11.89
N PHE A 364 5.20 -1.52 13.02
CA PHE A 364 4.04 -0.68 13.34
C PHE A 364 4.32 0.82 13.39
N ASP A 365 5.56 1.24 13.55
CA ASP A 365 5.98 2.65 13.50
C ASP A 365 6.36 3.09 12.06
N GLN A 366 6.50 4.41 11.87
CA GLN A 366 6.91 5.03 10.61
C GLN A 366 7.65 6.35 10.86
N PRO A 367 8.87 6.30 11.45
CA PRO A 367 9.57 7.49 11.91
C PRO A 367 9.88 8.48 10.80
N ASP A 368 10.20 8.00 9.59
CA ASP A 368 10.63 8.85 8.47
C ASP A 368 9.44 9.57 7.80
N VAL A 369 8.25 8.97 7.80
CA VAL A 369 7.02 9.63 7.35
C VAL A 369 6.62 10.74 8.32
N GLU A 370 6.74 10.54 9.63
CA GLU A 370 6.41 11.58 10.61
C GLU A 370 7.37 12.77 10.53
N SER A 371 8.67 12.54 10.32
CA SER A 371 9.64 13.61 10.09
C SER A 371 9.35 14.41 8.82
N ALA A 372 8.96 13.73 7.73
CA ALA A 372 8.57 14.40 6.49
C ALA A 372 7.31 15.25 6.64
N LYS A 373 6.30 14.78 7.39
CA LYS A 373 5.11 15.58 7.70
C LYS A 373 5.43 16.83 8.52
N ALA A 374 6.36 16.73 9.46
CA ALA A 374 6.82 17.89 10.25
C ALA A 374 7.49 18.93 9.34
N ALA A 375 8.41 18.50 8.47
CA ALA A 375 9.08 19.39 7.52
C ALA A 375 8.09 20.06 6.55
N ALA A 376 7.10 19.31 6.05
CA ALA A 376 6.07 19.88 5.18
C ALA A 376 5.22 20.95 5.89
N ARG A 377 4.88 20.75 7.16
CA ARG A 377 4.16 21.78 7.97
C ARG A 377 5.00 23.03 8.15
N GLU A 378 6.28 22.90 8.48
CA GLU A 378 7.20 24.04 8.61
C GLU A 378 7.28 24.85 7.32
N LEU A 379 7.33 24.19 6.15
CA LEU A 379 7.31 24.86 4.86
C LEU A 379 5.99 25.61 4.59
N LEU A 380 4.86 25.00 4.92
CA LEU A 380 3.55 25.63 4.78
C LEU A 380 3.40 26.84 5.69
N ASP A 381 3.87 26.76 6.94
CA ASP A 381 3.83 27.85 7.91
C ASP A 381 4.79 28.99 7.54
N ALA A 382 5.94 28.68 6.94
CA ALA A 382 6.91 29.66 6.46
C ALA A 382 6.43 30.41 5.20
N GLY A 383 5.40 29.90 4.52
CA GLY A 383 4.93 30.36 3.22
C GLY A 383 5.77 29.74 2.10
N ILE A 384 5.24 29.81 0.86
CA ILE A 384 5.94 29.29 -0.32
C ILE A 384 7.22 30.09 -0.50
N GLY A 385 8.34 29.50 -0.10
CA GLY A 385 9.68 30.04 -0.36
C GLY A 385 9.99 30.04 -1.86
N ALA A 386 11.05 30.73 -2.27
CA ALA A 386 11.58 30.57 -3.61
C ALA A 386 11.96 29.09 -3.80
N GLY A 387 11.41 28.44 -4.84
CA GLY A 387 11.79 27.08 -5.20
C GLY A 387 13.30 26.97 -5.45
N VAL A 388 13.80 25.74 -5.48
CA VAL A 388 15.20 25.51 -5.92
C VAL A 388 15.31 25.97 -7.36
N GLU A 389 16.32 26.79 -7.69
CA GLU A 389 16.53 27.23 -9.07
C GLU A 389 16.84 26.01 -9.96
N PRO A 390 16.25 25.92 -11.15
CA PRO A 390 16.56 24.86 -12.10
C PRO A 390 18.03 24.85 -12.46
N ALA A 391 18.63 23.67 -12.57
CA ALA A 391 19.99 23.51 -13.08
C ALA A 391 20.06 23.92 -14.58
N PHE A 392 19.02 23.60 -15.34
CA PHE A 392 18.83 24.04 -16.73
C PHE A 392 17.35 23.90 -17.14
N THR A 393 17.03 24.45 -18.33
CA THR A 393 15.73 24.31 -18.99
C THR A 393 15.91 23.68 -20.36
N ASP A 394 15.11 22.65 -20.70
CA ASP A 394 15.08 22.00 -22.00
C ASP A 394 13.65 22.08 -22.58
N GLY A 395 13.46 22.94 -23.58
CA GLY A 395 12.13 23.25 -24.08
C GLY A 395 11.23 23.91 -23.04
N SER A 396 10.18 23.21 -22.62
CA SER A 396 9.27 23.63 -21.53
C SER A 396 9.55 22.95 -20.19
N VAL A 397 10.57 22.09 -20.12
CA VAL A 397 10.89 21.30 -18.92
C VAL A 397 12.01 21.98 -18.15
N GLU A 398 11.77 22.27 -16.89
CA GLU A 398 12.77 22.72 -15.93
C GLU A 398 13.34 21.51 -15.19
N VAL A 399 14.67 21.39 -15.17
CA VAL A 399 15.37 20.27 -14.52
C VAL A 399 16.10 20.74 -13.28
N THR A 400 15.78 20.13 -12.14
CA THR A 400 16.45 20.36 -10.85
C THR A 400 17.18 19.11 -10.42
N ALA A 401 18.44 19.22 -10.08
CA ALA A 401 19.25 18.11 -9.53
C ALA A 401 19.40 18.25 -8.01
N LEU A 402 19.09 17.18 -7.29
CA LEU A 402 19.22 17.10 -5.83
C LEU A 402 20.14 15.93 -5.45
N GLY A 403 20.73 15.99 -4.26
CA GLY A 403 21.55 14.88 -3.74
C GLY A 403 23.02 14.93 -4.15
N GLY A 404 23.54 16.08 -4.57
CA GLY A 404 24.95 16.31 -4.89
C GLY A 404 25.21 16.84 -6.30
N ASP A 405 26.47 16.88 -6.68
CA ASP A 405 26.94 17.41 -7.98
C ASP A 405 27.13 16.27 -9.00
N TRP A 406 26.05 15.53 -9.25
CA TRP A 406 26.08 14.36 -10.14
C TRP A 406 25.68 14.66 -11.60
N LEU A 407 25.00 15.78 -11.83
CA LEU A 407 24.42 16.12 -13.13
C LEU A 407 25.50 16.41 -14.20
N GLY A 408 26.71 16.87 -13.78
CA GLY A 408 27.81 17.18 -14.70
C GLY A 408 27.44 18.27 -15.71
N ASP A 409 27.78 18.03 -16.97
CA ASP A 409 27.54 18.97 -18.08
C ASP A 409 26.20 18.71 -18.83
N ALA A 410 25.27 17.94 -18.26
CA ALA A 410 24.00 17.66 -18.90
C ALA A 410 23.15 18.94 -19.04
N THR A 411 22.65 19.18 -20.26
CA THR A 411 21.81 20.34 -20.62
C THR A 411 20.52 19.96 -21.34
N THR A 412 20.22 18.67 -21.42
CA THR A 412 18.97 18.13 -21.96
C THR A 412 18.39 17.13 -20.97
N VAL A 413 17.05 16.93 -21.02
CA VAL A 413 16.35 15.96 -20.17
C VAL A 413 16.93 14.56 -20.38
N ASP A 414 17.14 14.13 -21.63
CA ASP A 414 17.69 12.82 -21.94
C ASP A 414 19.08 12.62 -21.30
N ALA A 415 19.98 13.60 -21.41
CA ALA A 415 21.31 13.52 -20.83
C ALA A 415 21.27 13.48 -19.28
N ALA A 416 20.33 14.23 -18.67
CA ALA A 416 20.15 14.21 -17.23
C ALA A 416 19.63 12.84 -16.73
N VAL A 417 18.66 12.25 -17.44
CA VAL A 417 18.16 10.90 -17.15
C VAL A 417 19.25 9.86 -17.32
N ASP A 418 20.04 9.93 -18.41
CA ASP A 418 21.18 9.01 -18.63
C ASP A 418 22.21 9.10 -17.51
N THR A 419 22.52 10.32 -17.06
CA THR A 419 23.44 10.54 -15.95
C THR A 419 22.89 10.01 -14.64
N LEU A 420 21.58 10.22 -14.37
CA LEU A 420 20.89 9.69 -13.19
C LEU A 420 20.92 8.17 -13.16
N LEU A 421 20.59 7.52 -14.28
CA LEU A 421 20.63 6.07 -14.40
C LEU A 421 22.06 5.51 -14.29
N GLY A 422 23.08 6.30 -14.64
CA GLY A 422 24.49 5.96 -14.44
C GLY A 422 24.93 5.90 -12.98
N LEU A 423 24.11 6.41 -12.03
CA LEU A 423 24.36 6.31 -10.58
C LEU A 423 23.78 5.01 -9.99
N LEU A 424 22.97 4.30 -10.74
CA LEU A 424 22.28 3.11 -10.27
C LEU A 424 23.30 1.99 -10.02
N ASP A 425 23.27 1.42 -8.80
CA ASP A 425 24.02 0.22 -8.50
C ASP A 425 23.44 -0.98 -9.26
N ASP A 426 24.28 -1.68 -10.02
CA ASP A 426 23.86 -2.76 -10.91
C ASP A 426 23.50 -4.06 -10.18
N GLN A 427 23.74 -4.16 -8.87
CA GLN A 427 23.44 -5.34 -8.06
C GLN A 427 22.31 -5.10 -7.04
N GLN A 428 22.24 -3.93 -6.43
CA GLN A 428 21.32 -3.62 -5.33
C GLN A 428 20.43 -2.40 -5.60
N GLY A 429 20.73 -1.63 -6.65
CA GLY A 429 20.02 -0.41 -6.96
C GLY A 429 18.57 -0.63 -7.38
N TYR A 430 17.75 0.40 -7.22
CA TYR A 430 16.41 0.48 -7.78
C TYR A 430 16.12 1.91 -8.24
N ILE A 431 15.12 2.04 -9.10
CA ILE A 431 14.66 3.32 -9.62
C ILE A 431 13.27 3.60 -9.05
N ALA A 432 13.03 4.81 -8.54
CA ALA A 432 11.70 5.25 -8.14
C ALA A 432 11.26 6.43 -9.01
N VAL A 433 10.20 6.26 -9.78
CA VAL A 433 9.54 7.32 -10.54
C VAL A 433 8.37 7.83 -9.71
N MET A 434 8.29 9.14 -9.53
CA MET A 434 7.29 9.81 -8.70
C MET A 434 6.63 10.91 -9.53
N ALA A 435 5.33 10.78 -9.82
CA ALA A 435 4.61 11.68 -10.72
C ALA A 435 3.48 12.41 -9.98
N TYR A 436 3.58 13.73 -9.85
CA TYR A 436 2.51 14.60 -9.36
C TYR A 436 1.72 15.13 -10.55
N LEU A 437 0.90 14.27 -11.13
CA LEU A 437 0.15 14.50 -12.37
C LEU A 437 -1.26 13.90 -12.24
N ASP A 438 -2.06 13.99 -13.31
CA ASP A 438 -3.39 13.38 -13.35
C ASP A 438 -3.29 11.86 -13.55
N ARG A 439 -3.48 11.10 -12.49
CA ARG A 439 -3.46 9.63 -12.48
C ARG A 439 -4.38 8.97 -13.50
N LEU A 440 -5.51 9.60 -13.82
CA LEU A 440 -6.48 9.06 -14.77
C LEU A 440 -6.20 9.53 -16.20
N GLY A 441 -5.80 10.78 -16.36
CA GLY A 441 -5.47 11.37 -17.67
C GLY A 441 -4.12 10.88 -18.21
N ASP A 442 -3.15 10.66 -17.32
CA ASP A 442 -1.76 10.32 -17.65
C ASP A 442 -1.41 8.85 -17.29
N ALA A 443 -2.41 7.96 -17.16
CA ALA A 443 -2.24 6.59 -16.67
C ALA A 443 -1.13 5.80 -17.39
N ASP A 444 -0.92 6.05 -18.68
CA ASP A 444 0.12 5.39 -19.49
C ASP A 444 1.55 5.66 -18.98
N LEU A 445 1.77 6.70 -18.15
CA LEU A 445 3.08 6.98 -17.58
C LEU A 445 3.58 5.88 -16.64
N GLU A 446 2.69 5.07 -16.07
CA GLU A 446 3.10 3.92 -15.26
C GLU A 446 3.99 2.94 -16.05
N LEU A 447 3.81 2.86 -17.38
CA LEU A 447 4.59 2.00 -18.26
C LEU A 447 6.08 2.34 -18.25
N VAL A 448 6.46 3.57 -17.87
CA VAL A 448 7.86 3.98 -17.79
C VAL A 448 8.67 3.11 -16.83
N ALA A 449 8.04 2.58 -15.78
CA ALA A 449 8.73 1.68 -14.84
C ALA A 449 9.20 0.39 -15.55
N ARG A 450 8.37 -0.15 -16.45
CA ARG A 450 8.74 -1.29 -17.27
C ARG A 450 9.86 -0.96 -18.26
N ASP A 451 9.77 0.19 -18.93
CA ASP A 451 10.80 0.62 -19.89
C ASP A 451 12.14 0.83 -19.17
N LEU A 452 12.14 1.38 -17.97
CA LEU A 452 13.33 1.56 -17.14
C LEU A 452 13.91 0.22 -16.69
N PHE A 453 13.06 -0.74 -16.31
CA PHE A 453 13.50 -2.10 -16.02
C PHE A 453 14.14 -2.77 -17.26
N ASP A 454 13.49 -2.71 -18.42
CA ASP A 454 13.99 -3.29 -19.66
C ASP A 454 15.35 -2.65 -20.07
N ARG A 455 15.54 -1.37 -19.77
CA ARG A 455 16.76 -0.64 -20.06
C ARG A 455 17.92 -0.95 -19.11
N THR A 456 17.63 -1.12 -17.82
CA THR A 456 18.65 -1.18 -16.75
C THR A 456 18.84 -2.59 -16.17
N GLY A 457 17.88 -3.48 -16.34
CA GLY A 457 17.84 -4.78 -15.66
C GLY A 457 17.60 -4.66 -14.14
N ARG A 458 17.27 -3.46 -13.63
CA ARG A 458 17.03 -3.22 -12.20
C ARG A 458 15.56 -2.84 -11.93
N PRO A 459 15.06 -3.15 -10.70
CA PRO A 459 13.67 -2.83 -10.36
C PRO A 459 13.39 -1.33 -10.49
N ALA A 460 12.24 -1.04 -11.07
CA ALA A 460 11.72 0.32 -11.12
C ALA A 460 10.29 0.31 -10.53
N THR A 461 10.05 1.25 -9.62
CA THR A 461 8.73 1.52 -9.04
C THR A 461 8.16 2.79 -9.64
N PHE A 462 6.84 2.85 -9.72
CA PHE A 462 6.12 4.06 -10.12
C PHE A 462 5.12 4.45 -9.03
N GLY A 463 5.11 5.71 -8.62
CA GLY A 463 4.20 6.22 -7.61
C GLY A 463 3.54 7.53 -8.01
N TRP A 464 2.21 7.58 -7.96
CA TRP A 464 1.46 8.83 -8.11
C TRP A 464 1.61 9.69 -6.85
N GLY A 465 1.92 10.95 -7.03
CA GLY A 465 2.02 11.92 -5.95
C GLY A 465 0.69 12.65 -5.67
N PRO A 466 0.38 12.94 -4.43
CA PRO A 466 1.12 12.65 -3.20
C PRO A 466 0.91 11.24 -2.63
N ARG A 467 0.10 10.37 -3.27
CA ARG A 467 -0.27 9.02 -2.82
C ARG A 467 0.94 8.20 -2.35
N PHE A 468 2.06 8.18 -3.12
CA PHE A 468 3.26 7.41 -2.77
C PHE A 468 3.93 7.86 -1.47
N LEU A 469 3.76 9.12 -1.05
CA LEU A 469 4.27 9.60 0.25
C LEU A 469 3.62 8.87 1.44
N HIS A 470 2.42 8.35 1.22
CA HIS A 470 1.61 7.60 2.18
C HIS A 470 1.65 6.09 1.93
N SER A 471 2.58 5.59 1.11
CA SER A 471 2.83 4.17 0.84
C SER A 471 4.33 3.86 0.88
N THR A 472 5.05 3.97 -0.23
CA THR A 472 6.47 3.65 -0.35
C THR A 472 7.39 4.69 0.29
N GLY A 473 6.87 5.87 0.64
CA GLY A 473 7.67 6.98 1.18
C GLY A 473 8.49 6.65 2.43
N GLN A 474 8.02 5.74 3.27
CA GLN A 474 8.79 5.25 4.43
C GLN A 474 10.02 4.46 3.96
N TYR A 475 9.86 3.54 3.01
CA TYR A 475 10.97 2.73 2.48
C TYR A 475 12.01 3.60 1.76
N HIS A 476 11.58 4.55 0.94
CA HIS A 476 12.50 5.43 0.21
C HIS A 476 13.37 6.30 1.12
N LYS A 477 12.93 6.55 2.35
CA LYS A 477 13.66 7.39 3.33
C LYS A 477 14.41 6.58 4.37
N GLY A 478 13.81 5.49 4.84
CA GLY A 478 14.34 4.70 5.96
C GLY A 478 14.91 3.35 5.58
N GLY A 479 14.68 2.87 4.37
CA GLY A 479 15.21 1.61 3.84
C GLY A 479 16.67 1.72 3.40
N PRO A 480 17.23 0.70 2.72
CA PRO A 480 18.56 0.73 2.17
C PRO A 480 18.75 1.91 1.21
N ALA A 481 19.88 2.64 1.34
CA ALA A 481 20.18 3.83 0.53
C ALA A 481 20.71 3.44 -0.87
N THR A 482 19.92 2.67 -1.64
CA THR A 482 20.28 2.13 -2.96
C THR A 482 19.40 2.68 -4.09
N GLY A 483 18.47 3.58 -3.79
CA GLY A 483 17.54 4.15 -4.77
C GLY A 483 18.10 5.33 -5.54
N VAL A 484 17.74 5.43 -6.82
CA VAL A 484 17.79 6.67 -7.60
C VAL A 484 16.36 7.13 -7.89
N TYR A 485 16.13 8.45 -7.88
CA TYR A 485 14.78 9.01 -7.84
C TYR A 485 14.56 9.97 -8.99
N LEU A 486 13.48 9.76 -9.74
CA LEU A 486 13.00 10.67 -10.79
C LEU A 486 11.63 11.21 -10.38
N GLN A 487 11.54 12.50 -10.10
CA GLN A 487 10.27 13.14 -9.78
C GLN A 487 9.82 14.03 -10.94
N VAL A 488 8.55 13.89 -11.32
CA VAL A 488 7.88 14.70 -12.36
C VAL A 488 6.73 15.47 -11.71
N THR A 489 6.67 16.77 -12.00
CA THR A 489 5.59 17.66 -11.52
C THR A 489 5.14 18.58 -12.64
N THR A 490 3.91 19.07 -12.58
CA THR A 490 3.41 20.21 -13.39
C THR A 490 3.84 21.54 -12.80
#